data_e254a396225e4066be13a156509ab609
#
_entry.id   e254a396225e4066be13a156509ab609
#
_cell.length_a   1.000
_cell.length_b   1.000
_cell.length_c   1.000
_cell.angle_alpha   90.00
_cell.angle_beta   90.00
_cell.angle_gamma   90.00
#
_symmetry.space_group_name_H-M   'P 1'
#
loop_
_entity.id
_entity.type
_entity.pdbx_description
1 polymer ?
#
loop_
_entity_poly.entity_id
_entity_poly.type
_entity_poly.pdbx_seq_one_letter_code
_entity_poly.pdbx_strand_id
1 'polypeptide(L)'
;MCYIIFMTKSPFVNKDKIQENQFAFAIYDAFPVSKGHSLIVPKRIVSSVFDLDDEEYNNIFLLVRDVKKILFDKFKPDAFNIGINNGTDAGQTIDHAHIHIIPRYKGDLKDPRGGVRNILPDNTGYIK
;
A
#
# COMPACT_ATOMS: atom_id res chain seq x y z
N MET A 1 -7.15 16.94 -8.49
CA MET A 1 -8.28 16.09 -8.86
C MET A 1 -9.51 16.57 -8.16
N CYS A 2 -10.27 17.39 -8.83
CA CYS A 2 -11.42 18.00 -8.19
C CYS A 2 -12.51 17.01 -7.80
N TYR A 3 -12.64 15.87 -8.46
CA TYR A 3 -13.68 14.90 -8.10
C TYR A 3 -13.49 14.34 -6.69
N ILE A 4 -12.27 14.36 -6.16
CA ILE A 4 -11.99 13.87 -4.80
C ILE A 4 -12.76 14.66 -3.75
N ILE A 5 -12.94 15.95 -3.98
CA ILE A 5 -13.62 16.85 -3.05
C ILE A 5 -15.06 16.41 -2.80
N PHE A 6 -15.68 15.78 -3.80
CA PHE A 6 -17.09 15.38 -3.74
C PHE A 6 -17.28 13.93 -3.28
N MET A 7 -16.21 13.23 -2.96
CA MET A 7 -16.29 11.86 -2.50
C MET A 7 -16.69 11.84 -1.03
N THR A 8 -17.90 11.37 -0.75
CA THR A 8 -18.35 11.14 0.62
C THR A 8 -17.83 9.80 1.17
N LYS A 9 -17.45 8.91 0.27
CA LYS A 9 -16.90 7.59 0.60
C LYS A 9 -15.69 7.31 -0.25
N SER A 10 -14.73 6.68 0.37
CA SER A 10 -13.57 6.16 -0.32
C SER A 10 -13.95 4.97 -1.21
N PRO A 11 -13.32 4.79 -2.39
CA PRO A 11 -13.55 3.61 -3.21
C PRO A 11 -13.11 2.30 -2.54
N PHE A 12 -12.39 2.39 -1.43
CA PHE A 12 -11.88 1.21 -0.72
C PHE A 12 -12.89 0.59 0.24
N VAL A 13 -13.87 1.34 0.73
CA VAL A 13 -14.70 0.90 1.87
C VAL A 13 -15.66 -0.23 1.55
N ASN A 14 -16.04 -0.42 0.29
CA ASN A 14 -16.98 -1.47 -0.12
C ASN A 14 -16.30 -2.71 -0.69
N LYS A 15 -14.99 -2.79 -0.60
CA LYS A 15 -14.24 -3.96 -1.07
C LYS A 15 -14.27 -5.07 -0.03
N ASP A 16 -14.17 -6.32 -0.51
CA ASP A 16 -13.99 -7.45 0.38
C ASP A 16 -12.66 -7.33 1.13
N LYS A 17 -12.70 -7.54 2.43
CA LYS A 17 -11.53 -7.34 3.27
C LYS A 17 -10.75 -8.64 3.46
N ILE A 18 -9.42 -8.52 3.38
CA ILE A 18 -8.51 -9.62 3.69
C ILE A 18 -8.46 -9.82 5.21
N GLN A 19 -8.37 -8.71 5.94
CA GLN A 19 -8.24 -8.66 7.38
C GLN A 19 -8.56 -7.25 7.83
N GLU A 20 -8.91 -7.08 9.11
CA GLU A 20 -9.10 -5.74 9.68
C GLU A 20 -8.82 -5.76 11.18
N ASN A 21 -8.56 -4.60 11.73
CA ASN A 21 -8.55 -4.35 13.17
C ASN A 21 -9.48 -3.17 13.46
N GLN A 22 -9.43 -2.64 14.68
CA GLN A 22 -10.33 -1.55 15.07
C GLN A 22 -10.15 -0.29 14.20
N PHE A 23 -8.95 -0.03 13.69
CA PHE A 23 -8.60 1.24 13.05
C PHE A 23 -8.33 1.15 11.55
N ALA A 24 -8.12 -0.04 11.02
CA ALA A 24 -7.71 -0.19 9.63
C ALA A 24 -8.23 -1.49 9.04
N PHE A 25 -8.22 -1.56 7.72
CA PHE A 25 -8.58 -2.78 6.99
C PHE A 25 -7.64 -2.98 5.82
N ALA A 26 -7.60 -4.22 5.35
CA ALA A 26 -6.77 -4.61 4.20
C ALA A 26 -7.66 -5.13 3.09
N ILE A 27 -7.33 -4.75 1.86
CA ILE A 27 -8.02 -5.21 0.65
C ILE A 27 -6.97 -5.55 -0.41
N TYR A 28 -7.36 -6.34 -1.40
CA TYR A 28 -6.53 -6.50 -2.60
C TYR A 28 -6.67 -5.26 -3.47
N ASP A 29 -5.56 -4.86 -4.11
CA ASP A 29 -5.58 -3.77 -5.08
C ASP A 29 -6.38 -4.23 -6.30
N ALA A 30 -7.27 -3.38 -6.81
CA ALA A 30 -8.07 -3.68 -8.00
C ALA A 30 -7.22 -3.76 -9.27
N PHE A 31 -6.04 -3.15 -9.25
CA PHE A 31 -5.10 -3.14 -10.38
C PHE A 31 -3.74 -3.67 -9.91
N PRO A 32 -3.66 -4.95 -9.54
CA PRO A 32 -2.46 -5.48 -8.88
C PRO A 32 -1.27 -5.47 -9.84
N VAL A 33 -0.11 -5.04 -9.32
CA VAL A 33 1.14 -5.11 -10.07
C VAL A 33 1.82 -6.47 -9.91
N SER A 34 1.41 -7.22 -8.89
CA SER A 34 1.83 -8.60 -8.68
C SER A 34 0.72 -9.37 -8.00
N LYS A 35 0.83 -10.69 -8.01
CA LYS A 35 -0.16 -11.56 -7.35
C LYS A 35 -0.15 -11.30 -5.85
N GLY A 36 -1.30 -10.93 -5.30
CA GLY A 36 -1.44 -10.63 -3.89
C GLY A 36 -1.19 -9.16 -3.51
N HIS A 37 -0.94 -8.28 -4.46
CA HIS A 37 -0.77 -6.86 -4.20
C HIS A 37 -1.96 -6.35 -3.39
N SER A 38 -1.69 -5.82 -2.21
CA SER A 38 -2.70 -5.45 -1.23
C SER A 38 -2.51 -4.02 -0.75
N LEU A 39 -3.58 -3.46 -0.21
CA LEU A 39 -3.60 -2.12 0.38
C LEU A 39 -4.02 -2.22 1.83
N ILE A 40 -3.34 -1.48 2.69
CA ILE A 40 -3.76 -1.28 4.08
C ILE A 40 -4.29 0.12 4.18
N VAL A 41 -5.52 0.26 4.67
CA VAL A 41 -6.30 1.50 4.59
C VAL A 41 -6.84 1.85 5.98
N PRO A 42 -6.63 3.07 6.47
CA PRO A 42 -7.25 3.47 7.74
C PRO A 42 -8.77 3.57 7.57
N LYS A 43 -9.51 3.20 8.60
CA LYS A 43 -10.98 3.33 8.56
C LYS A 43 -11.42 4.78 8.49
N ARG A 44 -10.70 5.68 9.17
CA ARG A 44 -10.94 7.10 9.06
C ARG A 44 -10.40 7.61 7.73
N ILE A 45 -11.21 8.35 6.98
CA ILE A 45 -10.84 8.82 5.65
C ILE A 45 -9.98 10.08 5.79
N VAL A 46 -8.69 9.91 5.68
CA VAL A 46 -7.70 11.00 5.68
C VAL A 46 -6.84 10.87 4.44
N SER A 47 -6.31 11.99 3.95
CA SER A 47 -5.45 12.00 2.75
C SER A 47 -4.07 11.41 3.03
N SER A 48 -3.56 11.59 4.24
CA SER A 48 -2.20 11.22 4.62
C SER A 48 -2.21 10.35 5.87
N VAL A 49 -1.36 9.32 5.90
CA VAL A 49 -1.15 8.52 7.11
C VAL A 49 -0.61 9.39 8.26
N PHE A 50 0.00 10.52 7.93
CA PHE A 50 0.55 11.43 8.94
C PHE A 50 -0.51 12.29 9.61
N ASP A 51 -1.74 12.25 9.12
CA ASP A 51 -2.90 12.89 9.76
C ASP A 51 -3.60 11.97 10.77
N LEU A 52 -3.14 10.74 10.89
CA LEU A 52 -3.66 9.79 11.87
C LEU A 52 -3.11 10.11 13.26
N ASP A 53 -3.90 9.81 14.31
CA ASP A 53 -3.37 9.90 15.67
C ASP A 53 -2.44 8.69 15.94
N ASP A 54 -1.74 8.73 17.08
CA ASP A 54 -0.73 7.72 17.40
C ASP A 54 -1.32 6.31 17.47
N GLU A 55 -2.52 6.17 18.01
CA GLU A 55 -3.17 4.86 18.13
C GLU A 55 -3.53 4.31 16.75
N GLU A 56 -4.10 5.13 15.88
CA GLU A 56 -4.42 4.75 14.50
C GLU A 56 -3.15 4.39 13.75
N TYR A 57 -2.13 5.23 13.87
CA TYR A 57 -0.85 5.06 13.17
C TYR A 57 -0.18 3.74 13.56
N ASN A 58 -0.13 3.45 14.85
CA ASN A 58 0.45 2.20 15.33
C ASN A 58 -0.34 0.99 14.85
N ASN A 59 -1.67 1.09 14.87
CA ASN A 59 -2.53 -0.03 14.47
C ASN A 59 -2.52 -0.30 12.98
N ILE A 60 -2.34 0.71 12.14
CA ILE A 60 -2.22 0.48 10.70
C ILE A 60 -0.94 -0.33 10.38
N PHE A 61 0.16 -0.05 11.07
CA PHE A 61 1.40 -0.79 10.86
C PHE A 61 1.36 -2.19 11.48
N LEU A 62 0.63 -2.37 12.57
CA LEU A 62 0.37 -3.72 13.10
C LEU A 62 -0.39 -4.56 12.07
N LEU A 63 -1.36 -3.96 11.39
CA LEU A 63 -2.10 -4.66 10.34
C LEU A 63 -1.22 -4.98 9.14
N VAL A 64 -0.30 -4.11 8.77
CA VAL A 64 0.71 -4.41 7.72
C VAL A 64 1.42 -5.72 8.05
N ARG A 65 1.87 -5.86 9.30
CA ARG A 65 2.57 -7.07 9.74
C ARG A 65 1.68 -8.31 9.62
N ASP A 66 0.44 -8.22 10.06
CA ASP A 66 -0.50 -9.33 10.03
C ASP A 66 -0.83 -9.75 8.59
N VAL A 67 -1.07 -8.78 7.72
CA VAL A 67 -1.42 -9.03 6.33
C VAL A 67 -0.23 -9.59 5.56
N LYS A 68 0.98 -9.10 5.83
CA LYS A 68 2.20 -9.66 5.24
C LYS A 68 2.27 -11.18 5.49
N LYS A 69 1.94 -11.61 6.70
CA LYS A 69 1.94 -13.03 7.05
C LYS A 69 0.87 -13.80 6.27
N ILE A 70 -0.34 -13.23 6.17
CA ILE A 70 -1.43 -13.84 5.40
C ILE A 70 -1.02 -14.00 3.93
N LEU A 71 -0.43 -12.97 3.34
CA LEU A 71 0.00 -13.01 1.95
C LEU A 71 1.13 -14.01 1.73
N PHE A 72 2.06 -14.09 2.69
CA PHE A 72 3.15 -15.08 2.62
C PHE A 72 2.59 -16.49 2.63
N ASP A 73 1.67 -16.78 3.52
CA ASP A 73 1.09 -18.12 3.65
C ASP A 73 0.27 -18.50 2.41
N LYS A 74 -0.43 -17.53 1.84
CA LYS A 74 -1.33 -17.79 0.72
C LYS A 74 -0.61 -17.85 -0.63
N PHE A 75 0.32 -16.94 -0.88
CA PHE A 75 0.94 -16.78 -2.20
C PHE A 75 2.39 -17.21 -2.26
N LYS A 76 3.04 -17.41 -1.12
CA LYS A 76 4.45 -17.83 -1.03
C LYS A 76 5.40 -16.92 -1.81
N PRO A 77 5.30 -15.59 -1.66
CA PRO A 77 6.26 -14.70 -2.32
C PRO A 77 7.66 -14.83 -1.73
N ASP A 78 8.65 -14.40 -2.50
CA ASP A 78 10.05 -14.43 -2.05
C ASP A 78 10.43 -13.19 -1.25
N ALA A 79 9.73 -12.08 -1.46
CA ALA A 79 10.03 -10.80 -0.81
C ALA A 79 8.81 -9.88 -0.91
N PHE A 80 8.93 -8.69 -0.33
CA PHE A 80 7.86 -7.67 -0.37
C PHE A 80 8.48 -6.29 -0.58
N ASN A 81 7.79 -5.47 -1.37
CA ASN A 81 7.96 -4.03 -1.32
C ASN A 81 6.75 -3.43 -0.59
N ILE A 82 7.02 -2.53 0.33
CA ILE A 82 5.97 -1.87 1.10
C ILE A 82 6.20 -0.37 0.98
N GLY A 83 5.16 0.37 0.62
CA GLY A 83 5.34 1.79 0.37
C GLY A 83 4.05 2.59 0.42
N ILE A 84 4.22 3.88 0.56
CA ILE A 84 3.14 4.86 0.67
C ILE A 84 3.40 5.95 -0.36
N ASN A 85 2.38 6.30 -1.15
CA ASN A 85 2.42 7.49 -1.98
C ASN A 85 1.73 8.61 -1.19
N ASN A 86 2.50 9.53 -0.66
CA ASN A 86 1.98 10.61 0.17
C ASN A 86 2.01 11.92 -0.59
N GLY A 87 0.88 12.28 -1.18
CA GLY A 87 0.75 13.48 -1.98
C GLY A 87 0.68 13.20 -3.47
N THR A 88 0.04 14.10 -4.19
CA THR A 88 -0.20 13.97 -5.64
C THR A 88 1.10 13.83 -6.43
N ASP A 89 2.12 14.61 -6.09
CA ASP A 89 3.39 14.58 -6.81
C ASP A 89 4.20 13.32 -6.54
N ALA A 90 3.81 12.56 -5.53
CA ALA A 90 4.41 11.25 -5.25
C ALA A 90 3.60 10.10 -5.86
N GLY A 91 2.53 10.43 -6.61
CA GLY A 91 1.73 9.44 -7.31
C GLY A 91 0.44 9.04 -6.61
N GLN A 92 0.05 9.71 -5.55
CA GLN A 92 -1.22 9.42 -4.88
C GLN A 92 -2.39 9.86 -5.75
N THR A 93 -3.23 8.90 -6.15
CA THR A 93 -4.39 9.17 -7.01
C THR A 93 -5.72 9.04 -6.29
N ILE A 94 -5.74 8.40 -5.12
CA ILE A 94 -6.95 8.26 -4.30
C ILE A 94 -6.71 9.02 -3.00
N ASP A 95 -7.63 9.91 -2.67
CA ASP A 95 -7.50 10.79 -1.50
C ASP A 95 -7.97 10.13 -0.20
N HIS A 96 -7.58 8.91 -0.04
CA HIS A 96 -7.72 8.12 1.18
C HIS A 96 -6.40 7.39 1.36
N ALA A 97 -5.68 7.72 2.41
CA ALA A 97 -4.35 7.19 2.67
C ALA A 97 -4.33 5.67 2.60
N HIS A 98 -3.29 5.11 2.03
CA HIS A 98 -3.15 3.67 1.96
C HIS A 98 -1.69 3.27 1.83
N ILE A 99 -1.38 2.10 2.36
CA ILE A 99 -0.05 1.51 2.31
C ILE A 99 -0.10 0.34 1.35
N HIS A 100 0.76 0.35 0.35
CA HIS A 100 0.90 -0.78 -0.58
C HIS A 100 1.72 -1.88 0.06
N ILE A 101 1.25 -3.12 -0.04
CA ILE A 101 2.05 -4.31 0.22
C ILE A 101 2.12 -5.07 -1.09
N ILE A 102 3.30 -5.14 -1.65
CA ILE A 102 3.51 -5.73 -2.98
C ILE A 102 4.38 -6.96 -2.84
N PRO A 103 3.78 -8.17 -2.94
CA PRO A 103 4.57 -9.40 -2.96
C PRO A 103 5.50 -9.43 -4.17
N ARG A 104 6.72 -9.84 -3.95
CA ARG A 104 7.71 -9.96 -5.00
C ARG A 104 8.10 -11.42 -5.19
N TYR A 105 8.29 -11.81 -6.43
CA TYR A 105 8.58 -13.20 -6.79
C TYR A 105 9.89 -13.25 -7.54
N LYS A 106 10.69 -14.27 -7.25
CA LYS A 106 11.98 -14.45 -7.89
C LYS A 106 11.83 -14.44 -9.42
N GLY A 107 12.57 -13.57 -10.09
CA GLY A 107 12.51 -13.46 -11.54
C GLY A 107 11.38 -12.59 -12.08
N ASP A 108 10.56 -11.97 -11.23
CA ASP A 108 9.49 -11.07 -11.68
C ASP A 108 10.03 -9.81 -12.36
N LEU A 109 11.26 -9.44 -12.03
CA LEU A 109 11.99 -8.35 -12.64
C LEU A 109 13.43 -8.82 -12.85
N LYS A 110 14.01 -8.51 -14.00
CA LYS A 110 15.35 -8.99 -14.34
C LYS A 110 16.39 -8.54 -13.30
N ASP A 111 16.33 -7.28 -12.88
CA ASP A 111 17.23 -6.75 -11.84
C ASP A 111 16.40 -5.94 -10.84
N PRO A 112 16.07 -6.52 -9.68
CA PRO A 112 15.24 -5.83 -8.69
C PRO A 112 16.00 -4.89 -7.78
N ARG A 113 17.34 -4.80 -7.93
CA ARG A 113 18.15 -4.00 -7.02
C ARG A 113 17.71 -2.54 -7.00
N GLY A 114 17.72 -1.95 -5.82
CA GLY A 114 17.31 -0.59 -5.60
C GLY A 114 15.85 -0.46 -5.14
N GLY A 115 14.95 -1.34 -5.61
CA GLY A 115 13.57 -1.34 -5.17
C GLY A 115 12.91 0.03 -5.24
N VAL A 116 12.57 0.60 -4.08
CA VAL A 116 11.90 1.91 -3.99
C VAL A 116 12.70 3.06 -4.62
N ARG A 117 14.00 2.90 -4.79
CA ARG A 117 14.82 3.93 -5.46
C ARG A 117 14.45 4.10 -6.94
N ASN A 118 13.79 3.12 -7.52
CA ASN A 118 13.44 3.11 -8.95
C ASN A 118 12.18 3.92 -9.26
N ILE A 119 11.60 4.62 -8.28
CA ILE A 119 10.49 5.55 -8.53
C ILE A 119 10.93 6.74 -9.39
N LEU A 120 12.23 7.05 -9.40
CA LEU A 120 12.84 8.01 -10.32
C LEU A 120 13.91 7.25 -11.10
N PRO A 121 13.52 6.52 -12.15
CA PRO A 121 14.41 5.53 -12.78
C PRO A 121 15.70 6.10 -13.34
N ASP A 122 15.72 7.36 -13.74
CA ASP A 122 16.92 8.00 -14.26
C ASP A 122 17.89 8.43 -13.15
N ASN A 123 17.47 8.34 -11.90
CA ASN A 123 18.23 8.83 -10.75
C ASN A 123 18.48 7.74 -9.70
N THR A 124 18.55 6.48 -10.09
CA THR A 124 18.71 5.36 -9.16
C THR A 124 20.07 5.36 -8.45
N GLY A 125 21.06 5.99 -9.06
CA GLY A 125 22.27 6.45 -8.40
C GLY A 125 23.29 5.38 -8.10
N TYR A 126 23.23 4.76 -6.97
CA TYR A 126 24.33 3.94 -6.47
C TYR A 126 24.43 2.54 -7.11
N ILE A 127 23.44 2.15 -7.87
CA ILE A 127 23.46 0.88 -8.58
C ILE A 127 23.83 1.13 -10.02
N LYS A 128 25.05 0.84 -10.35
CA LYS A 128 25.57 1.04 -11.70
C LYS A 128 26.05 -0.29 -12.28
#